data_690a9b63d1cf470d005e03cd465c8aed
#
_entry.id   690a9b63d1cf470d005e03cd465c8aed
#
_cell.length_a   1.000
_cell.length_b   1.000
_cell.length_c   1.000
_cell.angle_alpha   90.00
_cell.angle_beta   90.00
_cell.angle_gamma   90.00
#
_symmetry.space_group_name_H-M   'P 1'
#
loop_
_entity.id
_entity.type
_entity.pdbx_description
1 polymer ?
#
loop_
_entity_poly.entity_id
_entity_poly.type
_entity_poly.pdbx_seq_one_letter_code
_entity_poly.pdbx_strand_id
1 'polypeptide(L)'
;MLNTAYNMKATEDIFRAYDIRGVYGEELDAEIGERVGLAFGNFLRKQHNGGKISIGCDARVSSPELQMAVSKGVSRAGFDVDMIGMVPIPVANYFTWKSNLNSEEYVAGVYITASHNPAEYNGIRFRHPDGTGFTDGNIEIRRMF
;
A
#
# COMPACT_ATOMS: atom_id res chain seq x y z
N MET A 1 16.60 -21.91 -12.09
CA MET A 1 17.13 -20.60 -11.66
C MET A 1 16.38 -19.53 -12.42
N LEU A 2 15.35 -18.96 -11.82
CA LEU A 2 14.55 -17.87 -12.41
C LEU A 2 15.36 -16.59 -12.36
N ASN A 3 15.38 -15.91 -13.48
CA ASN A 3 16.25 -14.78 -13.82
C ASN A 3 15.94 -13.55 -12.94
N THR A 4 16.59 -13.44 -11.80
CA THR A 4 16.43 -12.37 -10.81
C THR A 4 16.68 -10.95 -11.39
N ALA A 5 17.46 -10.86 -12.47
CA ALA A 5 17.77 -9.59 -13.12
C ALA A 5 16.61 -9.02 -13.99
N TYR A 6 15.76 -9.90 -14.52
CA TYR A 6 14.61 -9.46 -15.34
C TYR A 6 13.50 -8.84 -14.49
N ASN A 7 13.35 -9.33 -13.25
CA ASN A 7 12.32 -8.86 -12.33
C ASN A 7 12.64 -7.47 -11.70
N MET A 8 13.91 -7.13 -11.52
CA MET A 8 14.27 -5.87 -10.83
C MET A 8 13.98 -4.60 -11.66
N LYS A 9 14.13 -4.64 -12.96
CA LYS A 9 13.94 -3.47 -13.83
C LYS A 9 12.46 -3.18 -14.09
N ALA A 10 11.63 -4.21 -14.18
CA ALA A 10 10.18 -4.08 -14.31
C ALA A 10 9.52 -3.55 -13.02
N THR A 11 10.07 -3.91 -11.85
CA THR A 11 9.54 -3.49 -10.56
C THR A 11 9.82 -2.04 -10.19
N GLU A 12 10.84 -1.41 -10.75
CA GLU A 12 11.08 0.02 -10.53
C GLU A 12 10.07 0.91 -11.27
N ASP A 13 9.57 0.46 -12.40
CA ASP A 13 8.64 1.23 -13.25
C ASP A 13 7.22 1.34 -12.68
N ILE A 14 6.86 0.49 -11.70
CA ILE A 14 5.56 0.59 -11.02
C ILE A 14 5.46 1.78 -10.06
N PHE A 15 6.58 2.32 -9.59
CA PHE A 15 6.60 3.48 -8.69
C PHE A 15 6.37 4.77 -9.48
N ARG A 16 5.19 5.34 -9.32
CA ARG A 16 4.80 6.64 -9.88
C ARG A 16 5.02 7.76 -8.87
N ALA A 17 4.77 9.01 -9.27
CA ALA A 17 4.96 10.18 -8.39
C ALA A 17 4.12 10.11 -7.11
N TYR A 18 2.90 9.55 -7.17
CA TYR A 18 1.94 9.58 -6.06
C TYR A 18 1.42 8.22 -5.63
N ASP A 19 1.74 7.17 -6.36
CA ASP A 19 1.25 5.82 -6.11
C ASP A 19 2.14 4.77 -6.77
N ILE A 20 1.77 3.52 -6.54
CA ILE A 20 2.34 2.35 -7.21
C ILE A 20 1.26 1.81 -8.12
N ARG A 21 1.59 1.55 -9.39
CA ARG A 21 0.66 1.01 -10.39
C ARG A 21 1.34 0.10 -11.37
N GLY A 22 0.62 -0.97 -11.76
CA GLY A 22 1.06 -1.88 -12.81
C GLY A 22 -0.07 -2.78 -13.29
N VAL A 23 0.16 -3.47 -14.40
CA VAL A 23 -0.71 -4.55 -14.87
C VAL A 23 -0.57 -5.73 -13.90
N TYR A 24 -1.71 -6.14 -13.31
CA TYR A 24 -1.69 -7.21 -12.32
C TYR A 24 -1.40 -8.57 -12.97
N GLY A 25 -0.45 -9.30 -12.39
CA GLY A 25 0.06 -10.56 -12.93
C GLY A 25 1.25 -10.40 -13.89
N GLU A 26 1.59 -9.17 -14.31
CA GLU A 26 2.75 -8.89 -15.18
C GLU A 26 3.77 -7.96 -14.50
N GLU A 27 3.31 -6.80 -14.02
CA GLU A 27 4.16 -5.77 -13.42
C GLU A 27 3.95 -5.67 -11.90
N LEU A 28 2.78 -6.06 -11.41
CA LEU A 28 2.38 -6.04 -10.02
C LEU A 28 1.65 -7.34 -9.68
N ASP A 29 2.06 -7.98 -8.61
CA ASP A 29 1.46 -9.22 -8.09
C ASP A 29 1.46 -9.25 -6.55
N ALA A 30 1.04 -10.38 -5.97
CA ALA A 30 1.02 -10.54 -4.52
C ALA A 30 2.43 -10.50 -3.90
N GLU A 31 3.45 -11.07 -4.55
CA GLU A 31 4.82 -11.05 -4.04
C GLU A 31 5.36 -9.63 -3.98
N ILE A 32 5.18 -8.88 -5.06
CA ILE A 32 5.56 -7.46 -5.15
C ILE A 32 4.75 -6.65 -4.12
N GLY A 33 3.44 -6.93 -3.98
CA GLY A 33 2.58 -6.30 -2.97
C GLY A 33 3.09 -6.49 -1.54
N GLU A 34 3.52 -7.69 -1.17
CA GLU A 34 4.11 -7.97 0.14
C GLU A 34 5.42 -7.21 0.34
N ARG A 35 6.30 -7.18 -0.66
CA ARG A 35 7.55 -6.40 -0.60
C ARG A 35 7.30 -4.90 -0.46
N VAL A 36 6.33 -4.37 -1.19
CA VAL A 36 5.91 -2.96 -1.09
C VAL A 36 5.38 -2.66 0.31
N GLY A 37 4.55 -3.54 0.87
CA GLY A 37 4.04 -3.41 2.24
C GLY A 37 5.16 -3.39 3.27
N LEU A 38 6.16 -4.27 3.12
CA LEU A 38 7.35 -4.30 3.98
C LEU A 38 8.18 -3.02 3.86
N ALA A 39 8.43 -2.55 2.64
CA ALA A 39 9.16 -1.30 2.39
C ALA A 39 8.45 -0.09 3.00
N PHE A 40 7.12 -0.03 2.85
CA PHE A 40 6.29 1.02 3.47
C PHE A 40 6.36 0.97 5.00
N GLY A 41 6.21 -0.19 5.60
CA GLY A 41 6.34 -0.35 7.04
C GLY A 41 7.74 0.04 7.55
N ASN A 42 8.80 -0.35 6.86
CA ASN A 42 10.18 0.05 7.19
C ASN A 42 10.37 1.58 7.07
N PHE A 43 9.75 2.21 6.08
CA PHE A 43 9.72 3.67 5.98
C PHE A 43 9.07 4.32 7.21
N LEU A 44 7.92 3.83 7.63
CA LEU A 44 7.22 4.33 8.81
C LEU A 44 7.99 4.09 10.12
N ARG A 45 8.76 3.01 10.21
CA ARG A 45 9.61 2.69 11.38
C ARG A 45 10.66 3.76 11.69
N LYS A 46 10.99 4.63 10.74
CA LYS A 46 11.87 5.78 10.99
C LYS A 46 11.27 6.81 11.94
N GLN A 47 9.94 6.88 12.03
CA GLN A 47 9.21 7.88 12.80
C GLN A 47 8.30 7.28 13.88
N HIS A 48 7.96 5.99 13.76
CA HIS A 48 7.01 5.30 14.62
C HIS A 48 7.58 3.98 15.15
N ASN A 49 7.46 3.72 16.43
CA ASN A 49 7.87 2.45 17.05
C ASN A 49 6.85 1.32 16.89
N GLY A 50 5.71 1.59 16.27
CA GLY A 50 4.57 0.72 16.06
C GLY A 50 3.35 1.56 15.78
N GLY A 51 2.17 0.96 15.87
CA GLY A 51 0.89 1.59 15.63
C GLY A 51 0.06 0.81 14.64
N LYS A 52 -1.10 1.34 14.29
CA LYS A 52 -2.04 0.70 13.38
C LYS A 52 -1.97 1.31 11.98
N ILE A 53 -2.20 0.47 10.98
CA ILE A 53 -2.34 0.88 9.58
C ILE A 53 -3.68 0.33 9.07
N SER A 54 -4.54 1.21 8.57
CA SER A 54 -5.78 0.81 7.91
C SER A 54 -5.51 0.45 6.45
N ILE A 55 -6.09 -0.66 5.97
CA ILE A 55 -5.96 -1.06 4.56
C ILE A 55 -7.34 -1.31 3.97
N GLY A 56 -7.74 -0.48 3.00
CA GLY A 56 -8.96 -0.65 2.21
C GLY A 56 -8.67 -0.99 0.76
N CYS A 57 -9.67 -1.43 0.02
CA CYS A 57 -9.53 -1.71 -1.40
C CYS A 57 -10.77 -1.33 -2.22
N ASP A 58 -10.57 -1.18 -3.54
CA ASP A 58 -11.67 -1.04 -4.51
C ASP A 58 -12.22 -2.41 -4.94
N ALA A 59 -13.16 -2.40 -5.90
CA ALA A 59 -13.88 -3.59 -6.36
C ALA A 59 -13.17 -4.35 -7.50
N ARG A 60 -11.89 -4.11 -7.78
CA ARG A 60 -11.14 -4.87 -8.79
C ARG A 60 -10.95 -6.31 -8.33
N VAL A 61 -10.99 -7.25 -9.26
CA VAL A 61 -10.87 -8.69 -8.96
C VAL A 61 -9.57 -9.00 -8.20
N SER A 62 -8.47 -8.32 -8.53
CA SER A 62 -7.17 -8.51 -7.88
C SER A 62 -7.01 -7.75 -6.55
N SER A 63 -7.93 -6.84 -6.20
CA SER A 63 -7.76 -5.98 -5.03
C SER A 63 -7.74 -6.72 -3.70
N PRO A 64 -8.58 -7.75 -3.44
CA PRO A 64 -8.51 -8.49 -2.19
C PRO A 64 -7.19 -9.24 -2.00
N GLU A 65 -6.65 -9.85 -3.07
CA GLU A 65 -5.36 -10.56 -3.01
C GLU A 65 -4.21 -9.59 -2.74
N LEU A 66 -4.17 -8.47 -3.46
CA LEU A 66 -3.14 -7.44 -3.28
C LEU A 66 -3.24 -6.78 -1.89
N GLN A 67 -4.46 -6.54 -1.39
CA GLN A 67 -4.70 -6.04 -0.04
C GLN A 67 -4.11 -6.97 1.02
N MET A 68 -4.36 -8.27 0.89
CA MET A 68 -3.80 -9.28 1.80
C MET A 68 -2.28 -9.33 1.74
N ALA A 69 -1.70 -9.26 0.56
CA ALA A 69 -0.25 -9.28 0.36
C ALA A 69 0.43 -8.06 1.01
N VAL A 70 -0.11 -6.86 0.78
CA VAL A 70 0.40 -5.63 1.41
C VAL A 70 0.28 -5.71 2.92
N SER A 71 -0.82 -6.24 3.46
CA SER A 71 -1.01 -6.40 4.90
C SER A 71 0.05 -7.29 5.55
N LYS A 72 0.43 -8.39 4.89
CA LYS A 72 1.53 -9.26 5.35
C LYS A 72 2.86 -8.50 5.43
N GLY A 73 3.18 -7.74 4.41
CA GLY A 73 4.41 -6.95 4.38
C GLY A 73 4.46 -5.91 5.49
N VAL A 74 3.37 -5.18 5.69
CA VAL A 74 3.22 -4.20 6.77
C VAL A 74 3.34 -4.85 8.16
N SER A 75 2.68 -5.99 8.37
CA SER A 75 2.75 -6.73 9.64
C SER A 75 4.18 -7.24 9.92
N ARG A 76 4.91 -7.69 8.89
CA ARG A 76 6.33 -8.09 9.02
C ARG A 76 7.24 -6.93 9.43
N ALA A 77 6.88 -5.70 9.11
CA ALA A 77 7.58 -4.50 9.57
C ALA A 77 7.23 -4.10 11.02
N GLY A 78 6.29 -4.82 11.68
CA GLY A 78 5.94 -4.63 13.08
C GLY A 78 4.81 -3.63 13.34
N PHE A 79 3.90 -3.48 12.38
CA PHE A 79 2.67 -2.69 12.54
C PHE A 79 1.44 -3.59 12.60
N ASP A 80 0.45 -3.19 13.39
CA ASP A 80 -0.86 -3.80 13.38
C ASP A 80 -1.65 -3.34 12.15
N VAL A 81 -2.44 -4.25 11.57
CA VAL A 81 -3.22 -3.95 10.36
C VAL A 81 -4.69 -4.15 10.63
N ASP A 82 -5.47 -3.11 10.36
CA ASP A 82 -6.92 -3.16 10.30
C ASP A 82 -7.38 -3.22 8.84
N MET A 83 -7.88 -4.39 8.43
CA MET A 83 -8.45 -4.62 7.10
C MET A 83 -9.87 -4.07 7.06
N ILE A 84 -10.07 -2.91 6.44
CA ILE A 84 -11.40 -2.28 6.35
C ILE A 84 -12.21 -2.75 5.13
N GLY A 85 -11.66 -3.68 4.35
CA GLY A 85 -12.35 -4.34 3.25
C GLY A 85 -12.56 -3.48 2.01
N MET A 86 -13.53 -3.89 1.21
CA MET A 86 -13.90 -3.22 -0.03
C MET A 86 -14.83 -2.04 0.28
N VAL A 87 -14.30 -0.83 0.22
CA VAL A 87 -15.02 0.42 0.49
C VAL A 87 -14.60 1.49 -0.50
N PRO A 88 -15.44 2.51 -0.79
CA PRO A 88 -15.00 3.67 -1.57
C PRO A 88 -13.84 4.42 -0.90
N ILE A 89 -12.93 4.99 -1.70
CA ILE A 89 -11.74 5.68 -1.18
C ILE A 89 -12.07 6.81 -0.17
N PRO A 90 -13.15 7.61 -0.31
CA PRO A 90 -13.50 8.58 0.70
C PRO A 90 -13.84 7.95 2.06
N VAL A 91 -14.44 6.76 2.06
CA VAL A 91 -14.76 6.01 3.29
C VAL A 91 -13.48 5.52 3.96
N ALA A 92 -12.52 4.97 3.18
CA ALA A 92 -11.23 4.55 3.70
C ALA A 92 -10.46 5.72 4.34
N ASN A 93 -10.38 6.86 3.65
CA ASN A 93 -9.71 8.05 4.16
C ASN A 93 -10.38 8.59 5.42
N TYR A 94 -11.72 8.65 5.42
CA TYR A 94 -12.51 9.09 6.57
C TYR A 94 -12.33 8.16 7.77
N PHE A 95 -12.29 6.85 7.56
CA PHE A 95 -12.05 5.86 8.62
C PHE A 95 -10.72 6.13 9.33
N THR A 96 -9.63 6.27 8.58
CA THR A 96 -8.30 6.54 9.14
C THR A 96 -8.28 7.84 9.94
N TRP A 97 -8.81 8.91 9.36
CA TRP A 97 -8.86 10.22 10.00
C TRP A 97 -9.73 10.24 11.25
N LYS A 98 -10.95 9.70 11.19
CA LYS A 98 -11.89 9.69 12.30
C LYS A 98 -11.43 8.82 13.46
N SER A 99 -10.84 7.68 13.17
CA SER A 99 -10.32 6.78 14.19
C SER A 99 -9.21 7.45 15.01
N ASN A 100 -8.39 8.29 14.39
CA ASN A 100 -7.40 9.10 15.12
C ASN A 100 -8.03 10.14 16.06
N LEU A 101 -9.21 10.68 15.74
CA LEU A 101 -9.95 11.56 16.66
C LEU A 101 -10.42 10.81 17.92
N ASN A 102 -10.57 9.49 17.84
CA ASN A 102 -10.96 8.61 18.96
C ASN A 102 -9.76 7.98 19.67
N SER A 103 -8.54 8.51 19.44
CA SER A 103 -7.29 8.02 20.04
C SER A 103 -6.90 6.59 19.62
N GLU A 104 -7.32 6.13 18.46
CA GLU A 104 -6.90 4.85 17.87
C GLU A 104 -5.66 5.02 17.01
N GLU A 105 -4.58 5.29 17.50
CA GLU A 105 -3.21 5.48 16.97
C GLU A 105 -2.92 4.92 15.55
N TYR A 106 -3.69 5.34 14.54
CA TYR A 106 -3.38 5.05 13.14
C TYR A 106 -2.24 5.95 12.67
N VAL A 107 -1.14 5.35 12.30
CA VAL A 107 0.05 6.06 11.81
C VAL A 107 0.00 6.28 10.30
N ALA A 108 -0.81 5.50 9.58
CA ALA A 108 -1.01 5.61 8.15
C ALA A 108 -2.26 4.85 7.69
N GLY A 109 -2.65 5.10 6.45
CA GLY A 109 -3.61 4.30 5.70
C GLY A 109 -3.03 3.80 4.38
N VAL A 110 -3.57 2.70 3.88
CA VAL A 110 -3.29 2.18 2.54
C VAL A 110 -4.61 1.95 1.80
N TYR A 111 -4.62 2.26 0.51
CA TYR A 111 -5.77 1.96 -0.33
C TYR A 111 -5.32 1.29 -1.63
N ILE A 112 -5.90 0.11 -1.89
CA ILE A 112 -5.59 -0.70 -3.07
C ILE A 112 -6.53 -0.30 -4.20
N THR A 113 -5.97 0.27 -5.26
CA THR A 113 -6.73 0.75 -6.43
C THR A 113 -5.80 1.17 -7.57
N ALA A 114 -6.26 1.05 -8.80
CA ALA A 114 -5.68 1.70 -9.95
C ALA A 114 -6.54 2.88 -10.46
N SER A 115 -7.44 3.42 -9.62
CA SER A 115 -8.29 4.57 -9.96
C SER A 115 -9.15 4.32 -11.22
N HIS A 116 -8.91 5.05 -12.30
CA HIS A 116 -9.64 4.97 -13.56
C HIS A 116 -8.91 4.16 -14.65
N ASN A 117 -7.82 3.47 -14.30
CA ASN A 117 -7.14 2.58 -15.25
C ASN A 117 -8.03 1.38 -15.60
N PRO A 118 -7.78 0.71 -16.75
CA PRO A 118 -8.47 -0.53 -17.15
C PRO A 118 -8.43 -1.61 -16.07
N ALA A 119 -9.30 -2.62 -16.21
CA ALA A 119 -9.54 -3.63 -15.17
C ALA A 119 -8.31 -4.49 -14.82
N GLU A 120 -7.41 -4.69 -15.78
CA GLU A 120 -6.16 -5.42 -15.63
C GLU A 120 -5.11 -4.72 -14.76
N TYR A 121 -5.24 -3.41 -14.56
CA TYR A 121 -4.35 -2.66 -13.67
C TYR A 121 -4.77 -2.79 -12.21
N ASN A 122 -3.79 -2.72 -11.31
CA ASN A 122 -4.03 -2.43 -9.91
C ASN A 122 -2.92 -1.53 -9.36
N GLY A 123 -3.02 -1.14 -8.09
CA GLY A 123 -2.05 -0.25 -7.48
C GLY A 123 -2.20 -0.12 -5.97
N ILE A 124 -1.25 0.58 -5.37
CA ILE A 124 -1.16 0.79 -3.94
C ILE A 124 -0.96 2.28 -3.69
N ARG A 125 -1.83 2.87 -2.87
CA ARG A 125 -1.77 4.28 -2.47
C ARG A 125 -1.62 4.41 -0.98
N PHE A 126 -0.62 5.16 -0.54
CA PHE A 126 -0.40 5.45 0.87
C PHE A 126 -1.09 6.74 1.29
N ARG A 127 -1.49 6.79 2.56
CA ARG A 127 -2.20 7.91 3.17
C ARG A 127 -1.56 8.27 4.50
N HIS A 128 -1.46 9.57 4.75
CA HIS A 128 -1.17 10.10 6.07
C HIS A 128 -2.34 9.87 7.04
N PRO A 129 -2.11 9.97 8.36
CA PRO A 129 -3.19 9.83 9.36
C PRO A 129 -4.36 10.78 9.17
N ASP A 130 -4.14 11.92 8.52
CA ASP A 130 -5.19 12.91 8.19
C ASP A 130 -5.97 12.58 6.90
N GLY A 131 -5.64 11.46 6.24
CA GLY A 131 -6.26 11.01 4.99
C GLY A 131 -5.65 11.62 3.72
N THR A 132 -4.67 12.53 3.83
CA THR A 132 -3.97 13.08 2.66
C THR A 132 -3.03 12.05 2.02
N GLY A 133 -2.73 12.24 0.72
CA GLY A 133 -1.85 11.33 -0.02
C GLY A 133 -0.38 11.55 0.31
N PHE A 134 0.38 10.46 0.33
CA PHE A 134 1.84 10.54 0.28
C PHE A 134 2.28 11.08 -1.07
N THR A 135 3.15 12.09 -1.07
CA THR A 135 3.77 12.65 -2.28
C THR A 135 5.27 12.36 -2.29
N ASP A 136 6.01 12.90 -1.36
CA ASP A 136 7.47 12.79 -1.33
C ASP A 136 7.96 11.46 -0.73
N GLY A 137 7.15 10.80 0.08
CA GLY A 137 7.46 9.52 0.71
C GLY A 137 7.63 8.36 -0.28
N ASN A 138 6.99 8.40 -1.44
CA ASN A 138 7.09 7.32 -2.45
C ASN A 138 8.53 7.09 -2.94
N ILE A 139 9.34 8.14 -3.04
CA ILE A 139 10.75 8.04 -3.45
C ILE A 139 11.55 7.25 -2.41
N GLU A 140 11.31 7.51 -1.13
CA GLU A 140 12.01 6.80 -0.06
C GLU A 140 11.52 5.36 0.09
N ILE A 141 10.23 5.10 -0.07
CA ILE A 141 9.67 3.75 -0.07
C ILE A 141 10.29 2.92 -1.21
N ARG A 142 10.41 3.52 -2.41
CA ARG A 142 11.09 2.87 -3.55
C ARG A 142 12.53 2.49 -3.22
N ARG A 143 13.27 3.33 -2.49
CA ARG A 143 14.66 3.02 -2.09
C ARG A 143 14.76 1.88 -1.07
N MET A 144 13.67 1.55 -0.40
CA MET A 144 13.58 0.48 0.59
C MET A 144 13.04 -0.82 0.02
N PHE A 145 12.46 -0.76 -1.19
CA PHE A 145 11.91 -1.89 -1.94
C PHE A 145 13.00 -2.78 -2.54
#